data_f040a62751311b9f84955ecefa9f8b6e
#
_entry.id   f040a62751311b9f84955ecefa9f8b6e
#
_cell.length_a   1.000
_cell.length_b   1.000
_cell.length_c   1.000
_cell.angle_alpha   90.00
_cell.angle_beta   90.00
_cell.angle_gamma   90.00
#
_symmetry.space_group_name_H-M   'P 1'
#
loop_
_entity.id
_entity.type
_entity.pdbx_description
1 polymer ?
#
loop_
_entity_poly.entity_id
_entity_poly.type
_entity_poly.pdbx_seq_one_letter_code
_entity_poly.pdbx_strand_id
1 'polypeptide(L)'
;EYSNAQLLDLFSIFSANPDKLTMVVIALATSIASTGLPLITEAVTLKDRVGLAKLTSGNLQLFSFFMFPATFGVMLLAYPLNTLFYTPDSLGSNVLIQASFVGLFLGLYMLVSNMLQGMFENKAAINYLVIGFLVKLLLQYPAIRLFEVYGPLLATMIGFAVSCTLILKRIHEVAQIGRASCR
;
A
#
# COMPACT_ATOMS: atom_id res chain seq x y z
N GLU A 1 -19.07 9.52 -27.44
CA GLU A 1 -19.64 8.23 -26.99
C GLU A 1 -18.73 7.12 -27.45
N TYR A 2 -18.13 6.42 -26.50
CA TYR A 2 -17.28 5.26 -26.80
C TYR A 2 -18.15 4.05 -27.15
N SER A 3 -17.77 3.29 -28.18
CA SER A 3 -18.41 2.01 -28.50
C SER A 3 -18.22 1.01 -27.34
N ASN A 4 -19.17 0.07 -27.17
CA ASN A 4 -19.08 -0.96 -26.12
C ASN A 4 -17.78 -1.79 -26.20
N ALA A 5 -17.24 -2.00 -27.41
CA ALA A 5 -15.94 -2.66 -27.60
C ALA A 5 -14.78 -1.82 -27.07
N GLN A 6 -14.77 -0.50 -27.32
CA GLN A 6 -13.77 0.42 -26.82
C GLN A 6 -13.83 0.57 -25.29
N LEU A 7 -15.02 0.53 -24.70
CA LEU A 7 -15.20 0.51 -23.25
C LEU A 7 -14.65 -0.76 -22.62
N LEU A 8 -14.84 -1.92 -23.24
CA LEU A 8 -14.28 -3.19 -22.78
C LEU A 8 -12.76 -3.21 -22.88
N ASP A 9 -12.19 -2.69 -23.98
CA ASP A 9 -10.74 -2.58 -24.15
C ASP A 9 -10.12 -1.64 -23.11
N LEU A 10 -10.71 -0.46 -22.89
CA LEU A 10 -10.29 0.48 -21.85
C LEU A 10 -10.39 -0.14 -20.45
N PHE A 11 -11.46 -0.87 -20.17
CA PHE A 11 -11.63 -1.56 -18.89
C PHE A 11 -10.58 -2.67 -18.70
N SER A 12 -10.23 -3.41 -19.75
CA SER A 12 -9.21 -4.46 -19.69
C SER A 12 -7.81 -3.86 -19.46
N ILE A 13 -7.46 -2.76 -20.14
CA ILE A 13 -6.21 -2.04 -19.98
C ILE A 13 -6.08 -1.47 -18.56
N PHE A 14 -7.18 -0.99 -18.00
CA PHE A 14 -7.19 -0.37 -16.68
C PHE A 14 -7.19 -1.39 -15.53
N SER A 15 -7.96 -2.47 -15.66
CA SER A 15 -8.24 -3.41 -14.56
C SER A 15 -7.41 -4.70 -14.64
N ALA A 16 -7.21 -5.25 -15.82
CA ALA A 16 -6.63 -6.58 -15.95
C ALA A 16 -5.10 -6.57 -16.05
N ASN A 17 -4.53 -5.57 -16.73
CA ASN A 17 -3.12 -5.56 -17.08
C ASN A 17 -2.20 -5.08 -15.94
N PRO A 18 -2.42 -3.92 -15.31
CA PRO A 18 -1.54 -3.42 -14.27
C PRO A 18 -1.65 -4.20 -12.96
N ASP A 19 -2.84 -4.75 -12.65
CA ASP A 19 -3.09 -5.45 -11.39
C ASP A 19 -2.20 -6.68 -11.22
N LYS A 20 -2.03 -7.49 -12.26
CA LYS A 20 -1.23 -8.73 -12.17
C LYS A 20 0.24 -8.47 -11.92
N LEU A 21 0.82 -7.47 -12.59
CA LEU A 21 2.24 -7.11 -12.41
C LEU A 21 2.46 -6.41 -11.05
N THR A 22 1.53 -5.56 -10.65
CA THR A 22 1.57 -4.89 -9.35
C THR A 22 1.40 -5.89 -8.20
N MET A 23 0.61 -6.95 -8.36
CA MET A 23 0.43 -8.01 -7.37
C MET A 23 1.73 -8.74 -7.03
N VAL A 24 2.66 -8.88 -7.97
CA VAL A 24 3.99 -9.45 -7.68
C VAL A 24 4.74 -8.60 -6.66
N VAL A 25 4.71 -7.27 -6.83
CA VAL A 25 5.34 -6.33 -5.88
C VAL A 25 4.64 -6.37 -4.52
N ILE A 26 3.30 -6.42 -4.52
CA ILE A 26 2.50 -6.52 -3.29
C ILE A 26 2.76 -7.84 -2.55
N ALA A 27 2.99 -8.95 -3.27
CA ALA A 27 3.33 -10.23 -2.66
C ALA A 27 4.62 -10.19 -1.84
N LEU A 28 5.63 -9.42 -2.28
CA LEU A 28 6.84 -9.17 -1.48
C LEU A 28 6.51 -8.41 -0.19
N ALA A 29 5.69 -7.36 -0.29
CA ALA A 29 5.27 -6.58 0.88
C ALA A 29 4.51 -7.42 1.90
N THR A 30 3.57 -8.26 1.45
CA THR A 30 2.78 -9.14 2.32
C THR A 30 3.63 -10.21 3.00
N SER A 31 4.65 -10.74 2.30
CA SER A 31 5.60 -11.70 2.87
C SER A 31 6.41 -11.08 4.00
N ILE A 32 6.93 -9.87 3.81
CA ILE A 32 7.65 -9.11 4.86
C ILE A 32 6.70 -8.82 6.04
N ALA A 33 5.49 -8.39 5.76
CA ALA A 33 4.49 -8.06 6.78
C ALA A 33 4.10 -9.28 7.63
N SER A 34 3.90 -10.44 7.01
CA SER A 34 3.49 -11.67 7.71
C SER A 34 4.59 -12.27 8.58
N THR A 35 5.85 -12.17 8.17
CA THR A 35 6.99 -12.65 8.99
C THR A 35 7.23 -11.76 10.21
N GLY A 36 6.96 -10.48 10.14
CA GLY A 36 7.09 -9.54 11.26
C GLY A 36 6.01 -9.67 12.33
N LEU A 37 4.82 -10.14 11.98
CA LEU A 37 3.66 -10.22 12.87
C LEU A 37 3.92 -11.02 14.16
N PRO A 38 4.39 -12.28 14.11
CA PRO A 38 4.60 -13.08 15.31
C PRO A 38 5.69 -12.49 16.23
N LEU A 39 6.75 -11.94 15.66
CA LEU A 39 7.82 -11.30 16.43
C LEU A 39 7.33 -10.08 17.21
N ILE A 40 6.47 -9.25 16.57
CA ILE A 40 5.85 -8.11 17.23
C ILE A 40 4.92 -8.55 18.35
N THR A 41 4.10 -9.58 18.11
CA THR A 41 3.18 -10.14 19.12
C THR A 41 3.95 -10.68 20.31
N GLU A 42 5.05 -11.39 20.10
CA GLU A 42 5.94 -11.88 21.16
C GLU A 42 6.54 -10.73 21.97
N ALA A 43 7.10 -9.72 21.32
CA ALA A 43 7.68 -8.55 22.00
C ALA A 43 6.63 -7.79 22.84
N VAL A 44 5.38 -7.70 22.37
CA VAL A 44 4.28 -7.08 23.12
C VAL A 44 3.90 -7.93 24.33
N THR A 45 3.79 -9.25 24.19
CA THR A 45 3.44 -10.16 25.31
C THR A 45 4.51 -10.20 26.39
N LEU A 46 5.78 -10.15 25.99
CA LEU A 46 6.92 -10.07 26.89
C LEU A 46 7.14 -8.66 27.48
N LYS A 47 6.35 -7.68 27.06
CA LYS A 47 6.51 -6.26 27.42
C LYS A 47 7.89 -5.69 27.08
N ASP A 48 8.58 -6.30 26.11
CA ASP A 48 9.90 -5.83 25.63
C ASP A 48 9.70 -4.67 24.62
N ARG A 49 9.75 -3.46 25.16
CA ARG A 49 9.54 -2.22 24.39
C ARG A 49 10.71 -1.86 23.52
N VAL A 50 11.92 -2.18 23.96
CA VAL A 50 13.13 -1.93 23.17
C VAL A 50 13.15 -2.85 21.97
N GLY A 51 12.85 -4.14 22.19
CA GLY A 51 12.65 -5.11 21.12
C GLY A 51 11.56 -4.70 20.15
N LEU A 52 10.39 -4.27 20.66
CA LEU A 52 9.28 -3.80 19.85
C LEU A 52 9.66 -2.63 18.93
N ALA A 53 10.33 -1.61 19.48
CA ALA A 53 10.79 -0.46 18.69
C ALA A 53 11.82 -0.85 17.63
N LYS A 54 12.73 -1.76 17.96
CA LYS A 54 13.74 -2.29 17.04
C LYS A 54 13.11 -3.13 15.93
N LEU A 55 12.15 -4.00 16.27
CA LEU A 55 11.40 -4.80 15.29
C LEU A 55 10.57 -3.94 14.36
N THR A 56 9.86 -2.95 14.87
CA THR A 56 9.06 -2.02 14.07
C THR A 56 9.93 -1.24 13.09
N SER A 57 11.03 -0.64 13.57
CA SER A 57 11.97 0.09 12.69
C SER A 57 12.68 -0.82 11.71
N GLY A 58 13.08 -2.03 12.12
CA GLY A 58 13.72 -3.01 11.26
C GLY A 58 12.82 -3.48 10.12
N ASN A 59 11.54 -3.76 10.41
CA ASN A 59 10.58 -4.14 9.39
C ASN A 59 10.31 -3.02 8.38
N LEU A 60 10.24 -1.75 8.84
CA LEU A 60 10.09 -0.60 7.95
C LEU A 60 11.32 -0.39 7.07
N GLN A 61 12.53 -0.58 7.62
CA GLN A 61 13.77 -0.51 6.85
C GLN A 61 13.85 -1.63 5.81
N LEU A 62 13.52 -2.86 6.20
CA LEU A 62 13.50 -4.01 5.31
C LEU A 62 12.49 -3.80 4.17
N PHE A 63 11.29 -3.35 4.50
CA PHE A 63 10.27 -2.99 3.52
C PHE A 63 10.79 -1.94 2.53
N SER A 64 11.34 -0.85 3.04
CA SER A 64 11.87 0.23 2.20
C SER A 64 12.98 -0.26 1.28
N PHE A 65 13.90 -1.07 1.79
CA PHE A 65 15.02 -1.59 1.02
C PHE A 65 14.59 -2.46 -0.16
N PHE A 66 13.54 -3.27 -0.02
CA PHE A 66 13.03 -4.11 -1.10
C PHE A 66 11.98 -3.43 -1.97
N MET A 67 11.05 -2.68 -1.36
CA MET A 67 9.90 -2.14 -2.08
C MET A 67 10.25 -0.95 -2.96
N PHE A 68 11.16 -0.07 -2.54
CA PHE A 68 11.57 1.04 -3.42
C PHE A 68 12.23 0.55 -4.70
N PRO A 69 13.29 -0.28 -4.66
CA PRO A 69 13.89 -0.79 -5.90
C PRO A 69 12.92 -1.60 -6.76
N ALA A 70 12.06 -2.43 -6.14
CA ALA A 70 11.07 -3.21 -6.87
C ALA A 70 10.05 -2.32 -7.60
N THR A 71 9.52 -1.30 -6.92
CA THR A 71 8.57 -0.35 -7.50
C THR A 71 9.22 0.44 -8.64
N PHE A 72 10.40 1.01 -8.42
CA PHE A 72 11.14 1.73 -9.46
C PHE A 72 11.54 0.82 -10.61
N GLY A 73 11.90 -0.43 -10.34
CA GLY A 73 12.19 -1.43 -11.35
C GLY A 73 11.00 -1.70 -12.27
N VAL A 74 9.81 -1.91 -11.70
CA VAL A 74 8.57 -2.08 -12.49
C VAL A 74 8.24 -0.82 -13.28
N MET A 75 8.43 0.36 -12.70
CA MET A 75 8.18 1.63 -13.40
C MET A 75 9.10 1.84 -14.60
N LEU A 76 10.40 1.59 -14.44
CA LEU A 76 11.38 1.70 -15.53
C LEU A 76 11.14 0.67 -16.64
N LEU A 77 10.70 -0.50 -16.24
CA LEU A 77 10.39 -1.61 -17.16
C LEU A 77 8.92 -1.65 -17.60
N ALA A 78 8.11 -0.62 -17.25
CA ALA A 78 6.68 -0.63 -17.52
C ALA A 78 6.35 -0.83 -19.01
N TYR A 79 7.05 -0.13 -19.90
CA TYR A 79 6.84 -0.28 -21.33
C TYR A 79 7.22 -1.67 -21.85
N PRO A 80 8.45 -2.19 -21.63
CA PRO A 80 8.79 -3.55 -22.07
C PRO A 80 7.94 -4.63 -21.40
N LEU A 81 7.57 -4.48 -20.12
CA LEU A 81 6.69 -5.43 -19.45
C LEU A 81 5.28 -5.42 -20.05
N ASN A 82 4.72 -4.24 -20.31
CA ASN A 82 3.42 -4.14 -20.96
C ASN A 82 3.45 -4.76 -22.36
N THR A 83 4.49 -4.51 -23.14
CA THR A 83 4.66 -5.04 -24.49
C THR A 83 4.87 -6.56 -24.49
N LEU A 84 5.55 -7.11 -23.49
CA LEU A 84 5.84 -8.55 -23.40
C LEU A 84 4.59 -9.36 -23.00
N PHE A 85 3.79 -8.85 -22.07
CA PHE A 85 2.65 -9.59 -21.52
C PHE A 85 1.31 -9.22 -22.16
N TYR A 86 1.24 -8.05 -22.82
CA TYR A 86 0.01 -7.50 -23.39
C TYR A 86 0.28 -6.87 -24.75
N THR A 87 -0.65 -6.05 -25.23
CA THR A 87 -0.48 -5.30 -26.48
C THR A 87 0.43 -4.09 -26.30
N PRO A 88 1.23 -3.71 -27.32
CA PRO A 88 2.05 -2.52 -27.26
C PRO A 88 1.17 -1.27 -27.25
N ASP A 89 0.84 -0.78 -26.04
CA ASP A 89 0.03 0.41 -25.82
C ASP A 89 0.69 1.34 -24.81
N SER A 90 0.75 2.63 -25.16
CA SER A 90 1.28 3.67 -24.28
C SER A 90 0.38 3.94 -23.07
N LEU A 91 -0.93 3.80 -23.21
CA LEU A 91 -1.88 3.96 -22.10
C LEU A 91 -1.67 2.89 -21.04
N GLY A 92 -1.55 1.62 -21.43
CA GLY A 92 -1.29 0.52 -20.51
C GLY A 92 0.01 0.69 -19.73
N SER A 93 1.06 1.17 -20.39
CA SER A 93 2.36 1.44 -19.74
C SER A 93 2.26 2.56 -18.72
N ASN A 94 1.55 3.65 -19.02
CA ASN A 94 1.35 4.76 -18.09
C ASN A 94 0.49 4.36 -16.90
N VAL A 95 -0.55 3.56 -17.12
CA VAL A 95 -1.39 3.01 -16.05
C VAL A 95 -0.57 2.07 -15.16
N LEU A 96 0.33 1.25 -15.71
CA LEU A 96 1.22 0.38 -14.94
C LEU A 96 2.20 1.18 -14.07
N ILE A 97 2.77 2.27 -14.58
CA ILE A 97 3.63 3.17 -13.79
C ILE A 97 2.86 3.69 -12.58
N GLN A 98 1.65 4.20 -12.79
CA GLN A 98 0.84 4.75 -11.71
C GLN A 98 0.36 3.67 -10.73
N ALA A 99 -0.04 2.50 -11.23
CA ALA A 99 -0.43 1.36 -10.41
C ALA A 99 0.72 0.87 -9.52
N SER A 100 1.97 0.95 -9.99
CA SER A 100 3.16 0.60 -9.20
C SER A 100 3.32 1.53 -7.98
N PHE A 101 3.05 2.83 -8.13
CA PHE A 101 3.01 3.74 -6.99
C PHE A 101 1.89 3.40 -6.01
N VAL A 102 0.70 3.10 -6.51
CA VAL A 102 -0.41 2.64 -5.65
C VAL A 102 -0.02 1.36 -4.90
N GLY A 103 0.65 0.43 -5.57
CA GLY A 103 1.17 -0.80 -4.98
C GLY A 103 2.16 -0.56 -3.83
N LEU A 104 3.02 0.46 -3.95
CA LEU A 104 3.93 0.85 -2.88
C LEU A 104 3.16 1.30 -1.62
N PHE A 105 2.17 2.19 -1.78
CA PHE A 105 1.35 2.66 -0.65
C PHE A 105 0.46 1.56 -0.07
N LEU A 106 -0.09 0.69 -0.91
CA LEU A 106 -0.85 -0.48 -0.47
C LEU A 106 0.03 -1.46 0.31
N GLY A 107 1.24 -1.74 -0.18
CA GLY A 107 2.21 -2.58 0.51
C GLY A 107 2.62 -2.01 1.88
N LEU A 108 2.87 -0.70 1.93
CA LEU A 108 3.17 -0.01 3.19
C LEU A 108 1.98 -0.09 4.16
N TYR A 109 0.75 0.12 3.66
CA TYR A 109 -0.46 -0.02 4.46
C TYR A 109 -0.58 -1.45 5.04
N MET A 110 -0.35 -2.48 4.23
CA MET A 110 -0.38 -3.87 4.69
C MET A 110 0.66 -4.14 5.78
N LEU A 111 1.88 -3.64 5.62
CA LEU A 111 2.93 -3.78 6.62
C LEU A 111 2.54 -3.14 7.96
N VAL A 112 2.18 -1.84 7.95
CA VAL A 112 1.87 -1.11 9.19
C VAL A 112 0.57 -1.59 9.83
N SER A 113 -0.41 -2.06 9.04
CA SER A 113 -1.64 -2.67 9.53
C SER A 113 -1.36 -3.98 10.26
N ASN A 114 -0.51 -4.86 9.70
CA ASN A 114 -0.09 -6.09 10.36
C ASN A 114 0.68 -5.82 11.66
N MET A 115 1.55 -4.80 11.68
CA MET A 115 2.24 -4.39 12.91
C MET A 115 1.24 -3.98 14.00
N LEU A 116 0.23 -3.17 13.65
CA LEU A 116 -0.77 -2.73 14.61
C LEU A 116 -1.65 -3.87 15.10
N GLN A 117 -1.96 -4.84 14.22
CA GLN A 117 -2.64 -6.08 14.60
C GLN A 117 -1.80 -6.94 15.56
N GLY A 118 -0.49 -7.05 15.29
CA GLY A 118 0.46 -7.72 16.20
C GLY A 118 0.55 -7.07 17.59
N MET A 119 0.21 -5.78 17.69
CA MET A 119 0.10 -5.04 18.95
C MET A 119 -1.28 -5.20 19.63
N PHE A 120 -2.15 -6.09 19.14
CA PHE A 120 -3.53 -6.30 19.59
C PHE A 120 -4.47 -5.08 19.42
N GLU A 121 -4.10 -4.12 18.58
CA GLU A 121 -4.88 -2.91 18.28
C GLU A 121 -5.73 -3.05 17.01
N ASN A 122 -6.40 -4.21 16.83
CA ASN A 122 -7.18 -4.53 15.63
C ASN A 122 -8.29 -3.51 15.34
N LYS A 123 -8.95 -3.00 16.39
CA LYS A 123 -10.02 -1.99 16.24
C LYS A 123 -9.49 -0.68 15.65
N ALA A 124 -8.30 -0.25 16.08
CA ALA A 124 -7.67 0.94 15.54
C ALA A 124 -7.28 0.75 14.08
N ALA A 125 -6.72 -0.41 13.70
CA ALA A 125 -6.36 -0.74 12.33
C ALA A 125 -7.58 -0.66 11.40
N ILE A 126 -8.71 -1.24 11.79
CA ILE A 126 -9.97 -1.20 11.02
C ILE A 126 -10.50 0.24 10.91
N ASN A 127 -10.52 1.00 12.01
CA ASN A 127 -11.01 2.39 11.99
C ASN A 127 -10.20 3.27 11.04
N TYR A 128 -8.87 3.14 11.04
CA TYR A 128 -8.00 3.92 10.15
C TYR A 128 -8.13 3.49 8.69
N LEU A 129 -8.42 2.21 8.42
CA LEU A 129 -8.78 1.75 7.07
C LEU A 129 -10.07 2.41 6.59
N VAL A 130 -11.11 2.42 7.45
CA VAL A 130 -12.41 3.03 7.12
C VAL A 130 -12.24 4.52 6.83
N ILE A 131 -11.44 5.24 7.63
CA ILE A 131 -11.15 6.67 7.38
C ILE A 131 -10.48 6.85 6.02
N GLY A 132 -9.44 6.07 5.70
CA GLY A 132 -8.78 6.15 4.40
C GLY A 132 -9.70 5.78 3.22
N PHE A 133 -10.61 4.83 3.43
CA PHE A 133 -11.62 4.47 2.44
C PHE A 133 -12.63 5.60 2.21
N LEU A 134 -13.09 6.27 3.26
CA LEU A 134 -13.97 7.43 3.16
C LEU A 134 -13.28 8.59 2.41
N VAL A 135 -12.01 8.86 2.74
CA VAL A 135 -11.21 9.86 2.01
C VAL A 135 -11.09 9.50 0.53
N LYS A 136 -10.81 8.24 0.22
CA LYS A 136 -10.79 7.75 -1.18
C LYS A 136 -12.13 8.01 -1.87
N LEU A 137 -13.27 7.66 -1.26
CA LEU A 137 -14.60 7.86 -1.86
C LEU A 137 -14.87 9.34 -2.13
N LEU A 138 -14.57 10.21 -1.17
CA LEU A 138 -14.76 11.67 -1.32
C LEU A 138 -13.91 12.26 -2.45
N LEU A 139 -12.67 11.78 -2.58
CA LEU A 139 -11.74 12.26 -3.61
C LEU A 139 -12.00 11.62 -4.99
N GLN A 140 -12.66 10.48 -5.05
CA GLN A 140 -12.84 9.74 -6.30
C GLN A 140 -13.62 10.53 -7.34
N TYR A 141 -14.71 11.20 -6.94
CA TYR A 141 -15.53 11.97 -7.86
C TYR A 141 -14.79 13.18 -8.48
N PRO A 142 -14.16 14.08 -7.68
CA PRO A 142 -13.39 15.18 -8.25
C PRO A 142 -12.14 14.71 -9.01
N ALA A 143 -11.49 13.63 -8.55
CA ALA A 143 -10.31 13.09 -9.22
C ALA A 143 -10.62 12.55 -10.62
N ILE A 144 -11.75 11.85 -10.80
CA ILE A 144 -12.18 11.38 -12.12
C ILE A 144 -12.47 12.56 -13.05
N ARG A 145 -13.09 13.64 -12.54
CA ARG A 145 -13.37 14.83 -13.36
C ARG A 145 -12.13 15.59 -13.80
N LEU A 146 -11.07 15.58 -12.98
CA LEU A 146 -9.83 16.33 -13.24
C LEU A 146 -8.80 15.52 -14.03
N PHE A 147 -8.70 14.23 -13.75
CA PHE A 147 -7.64 13.33 -14.26
C PHE A 147 -8.16 12.15 -15.08
N GLU A 148 -9.45 12.11 -15.39
CA GLU A 148 -10.10 11.05 -16.18
C GLU A 148 -9.68 9.63 -15.72
N VAL A 149 -8.92 8.92 -16.57
CA VAL A 149 -8.48 7.52 -16.33
C VAL A 149 -7.56 7.38 -15.12
N TYR A 150 -6.76 8.40 -14.80
CA TYR A 150 -5.78 8.37 -13.70
C TYR A 150 -6.38 8.75 -12.33
N GLY A 151 -7.58 9.35 -12.33
CA GLY A 151 -8.25 9.83 -11.12
C GLY A 151 -8.45 8.77 -10.03
N PRO A 152 -9.00 7.58 -10.35
CA PRO A 152 -9.23 6.52 -9.36
C PRO A 152 -7.96 6.01 -8.68
N LEU A 153 -6.84 5.94 -9.42
CA LEU A 153 -5.55 5.51 -8.89
C LEU A 153 -4.99 6.54 -7.91
N LEU A 154 -5.05 7.83 -8.25
CA LEU A 154 -4.62 8.92 -7.37
C LEU A 154 -5.47 8.96 -6.08
N ALA A 155 -6.79 8.84 -6.19
CA ALA A 155 -7.67 8.80 -5.02
C ALA A 155 -7.34 7.61 -4.10
N THR A 156 -7.01 6.46 -4.68
CA THR A 156 -6.60 5.25 -3.94
C THR A 156 -5.26 5.46 -3.23
N MET A 157 -4.28 6.06 -3.91
CA MET A 157 -2.98 6.38 -3.33
C MET A 157 -3.11 7.31 -2.12
N ILE A 158 -3.90 8.38 -2.24
CA ILE A 158 -4.15 9.33 -1.14
C ILE A 158 -4.86 8.64 0.02
N GLY A 159 -5.87 7.80 -0.25
CA GLY A 159 -6.58 7.04 0.77
C GLY A 159 -5.66 6.14 1.59
N PHE A 160 -4.77 5.38 0.93
CA PHE A 160 -3.79 4.55 1.63
C PHE A 160 -2.72 5.38 2.35
N ALA A 161 -2.26 6.49 1.77
CA ALA A 161 -1.31 7.38 2.44
C ALA A 161 -1.89 7.96 3.74
N VAL A 162 -3.15 8.37 3.75
CA VAL A 162 -3.85 8.82 4.96
C VAL A 162 -3.95 7.69 5.99
N SER A 163 -4.39 6.50 5.60
CA SER A 163 -4.43 5.33 6.49
C SER A 163 -3.05 5.02 7.09
N CYS A 164 -2.01 4.98 6.28
CA CYS A 164 -0.63 4.73 6.73
C CYS A 164 -0.17 5.76 7.76
N THR A 165 -0.41 7.06 7.51
CA THR A 165 0.01 8.12 8.44
C THR A 165 -0.71 8.03 9.78
N LEU A 166 -1.98 7.69 9.79
CA LEU A 166 -2.77 7.51 11.02
C LEU A 166 -2.28 6.27 11.80
N ILE A 167 -2.03 5.16 11.11
CA ILE A 167 -1.53 3.93 11.74
C ILE A 167 -0.13 4.15 12.31
N LEU A 168 0.77 4.80 11.57
CA LEU A 168 2.12 5.11 12.05
C LEU A 168 2.12 6.01 13.28
N LYS A 169 1.25 7.03 13.32
CA LYS A 169 1.03 7.84 14.52
C LYS A 169 0.59 6.97 15.70
N ARG A 170 -0.37 6.08 15.49
CA ARG A 170 -0.85 5.18 16.56
C ARG A 170 0.23 4.23 17.06
N ILE A 171 1.00 3.63 16.15
CA ILE A 171 2.15 2.78 16.52
C ILE A 171 3.13 3.58 17.39
N HIS A 172 3.44 4.82 17.01
CA HIS A 172 4.32 5.69 17.78
C HIS A 172 3.75 6.02 19.17
N GLU A 173 2.46 6.29 19.28
CA GLU A 173 1.78 6.51 20.56
C GLU A 173 1.83 5.26 21.45
N VAL A 174 1.48 4.09 20.93
CA VAL A 174 1.53 2.82 21.68
C VAL A 174 2.95 2.51 22.15
N ALA A 175 3.95 2.79 21.32
CA ALA A 175 5.35 2.65 21.70
C ALA A 175 5.81 3.68 22.76
N GLN A 176 5.25 4.91 22.75
CA GLN A 176 5.61 5.97 23.71
C GLN A 176 4.84 5.92 25.03
N ILE A 177 3.52 5.60 25.02
CA ILE A 177 2.70 5.47 26.23
C ILE A 177 3.36 4.48 27.18
N GLY A 178 4.00 3.50 26.59
CA GLY A 178 4.86 2.64 27.36
C GLY A 178 6.05 3.29 28.07
N ARG A 179 6.59 4.42 27.66
CA ARG A 179 7.64 5.14 28.38
C ARG A 179 7.15 5.87 29.63
N ALA A 180 5.94 6.36 29.60
CA ALA A 180 5.37 7.13 30.71
C ALA A 180 4.91 6.25 31.90
N SER A 181 4.60 4.98 31.68
CA SER A 181 4.11 4.05 32.72
C SER A 181 5.25 3.36 33.53
N CYS A 182 6.51 3.70 33.27
CA CYS A 182 7.70 3.16 33.98
C CYS A 182 8.46 4.22 34.80
N ARG A 183 7.83 5.39 35.09
CA ARG A 183 8.30 6.33 36.11
C ARG A 183 7.40 6.25 37.38
#